data_68738e42c49c8f2e736839cc6e7ede39
#
_entry.id   68738e42c49c8f2e736839cc6e7ede39
#
_cell.length_a   1.000
_cell.length_b   1.000
_cell.length_c   1.000
_cell.angle_alpha   90.00
_cell.angle_beta   90.00
_cell.angle_gamma   90.00
#
_symmetry.space_group_name_H-M   'P 1'
#
loop_
_entity.id
_entity.type
_entity.pdbx_description
1 polymer ?
#
loop_
_entity_poly.entity_id
_entity_poly.type
_entity_poly.pdbx_seq_one_letter_code
_entity_poly.pdbx_strand_id
1 'polypeptide(L)'
;MTAQERESLLERIAAHAEDVPEIQTALTACRAVGPENGGHGEGAKAGLIEKWLRDMGISGIEHVDAPDGRVPGGKRPNLIATIPGRSSRSLWLFAHMDVVPEGDPALWNTDPWKVTRKGDMLYGRGVEDNQQGLTSMLLLARALTEAGATPELTVKLVFMSDEECGNTKGLGYMLGTRPELFPKDDLYIVPDGGSPDGSLIEVAEKSIFWMKVTGSGVQCHASTPQK
;
A
#
# COMPACT_ATOMS: atom_id res chain seq x y z
N MET A 1 17.49 -14.66 14.28
CA MET A 1 17.10 -13.71 15.36
C MET A 1 16.78 -14.52 16.60
N THR A 2 17.42 -14.22 17.71
CA THR A 2 17.14 -14.81 19.04
C THR A 2 15.83 -14.26 19.59
N ALA A 3 15.28 -14.88 20.65
CA ALA A 3 14.09 -14.36 21.32
C ALA A 3 14.31 -12.94 21.89
N GLN A 4 15.49 -12.68 22.42
CA GLN A 4 15.86 -11.36 22.98
C GLN A 4 15.98 -10.28 21.90
N GLU A 5 16.56 -10.59 20.72
CA GLU A 5 16.63 -9.67 19.59
C GLU A 5 15.23 -9.34 19.07
N ARG A 6 14.33 -10.34 19.04
CA ARG A 6 12.93 -10.12 18.65
C ARG A 6 12.20 -9.21 19.63
N GLU A 7 12.34 -9.45 20.93
CA GLU A 7 11.75 -8.63 21.99
C GLU A 7 12.21 -7.17 21.86
N SER A 8 13.52 -6.95 21.74
CA SER A 8 14.11 -5.62 21.56
C SER A 8 13.58 -4.91 20.29
N LEU A 9 13.34 -5.66 19.21
CA LEU A 9 12.77 -5.08 17.99
C LEU A 9 11.32 -4.66 18.22
N LEU A 10 10.51 -5.47 18.89
CA LEU A 10 9.11 -5.14 19.22
C LEU A 10 9.01 -3.93 20.15
N GLU A 11 9.90 -3.84 21.16
CA GLU A 11 9.99 -2.65 22.02
C GLU A 11 10.32 -1.38 21.25
N ARG A 12 11.22 -1.44 20.24
CA ARG A 12 11.54 -0.30 19.37
C ARG A 12 10.35 0.11 18.52
N ILE A 13 9.65 -0.85 17.92
CA ILE A 13 8.43 -0.56 17.16
C ILE A 13 7.39 0.11 18.07
N ALA A 14 7.19 -0.41 19.28
CA ALA A 14 6.26 0.17 20.25
C ALA A 14 6.65 1.59 20.68
N ALA A 15 7.94 1.88 20.80
CA ALA A 15 8.45 3.22 21.13
C ALA A 15 8.11 4.27 20.05
N HIS A 16 7.86 3.85 18.81
CA HIS A 16 7.45 4.70 17.69
C HIS A 16 5.94 4.75 17.48
N ALA A 17 5.12 4.23 18.39
CA ALA A 17 3.67 4.22 18.25
C ALA A 17 3.07 5.65 18.10
N GLU A 18 3.64 6.63 18.78
CA GLU A 18 3.20 8.03 18.68
C GLU A 18 3.61 8.72 17.37
N ASP A 19 4.48 8.12 16.56
CA ASP A 19 4.83 8.61 15.22
C ASP A 19 3.75 8.25 14.18
N VAL A 20 2.91 7.25 14.47
CA VAL A 20 1.85 6.76 13.56
C VAL A 20 0.92 7.87 13.08
N PRO A 21 0.35 8.74 13.94
CA PRO A 21 -0.52 9.83 13.49
C PRO A 21 0.21 10.83 12.57
N GLU A 22 1.48 11.09 12.79
CA GLU A 22 2.28 12.00 11.96
C GLU A 22 2.54 11.39 10.58
N ILE A 23 2.97 10.11 10.53
CA ILE A 23 3.19 9.38 9.29
C ILE A 23 1.89 9.34 8.48
N GLN A 24 0.78 8.94 9.11
CA GLN A 24 -0.53 8.87 8.46
C GLN A 24 -0.99 10.24 7.94
N THR A 25 -0.76 11.31 8.69
CA THR A 25 -1.10 12.67 8.28
C THR A 25 -0.34 13.08 7.02
N ALA A 26 0.95 12.81 6.97
CA ALA A 26 1.78 13.14 5.81
C ALA A 26 1.43 12.30 4.58
N LEU A 27 1.15 11.00 4.76
CA LEU A 27 0.71 10.12 3.68
C LEU A 27 -0.66 10.51 3.11
N THR A 28 -1.64 10.85 3.98
CA THR A 28 -2.98 11.29 3.58
C THR A 28 -2.94 12.62 2.83
N ALA A 29 -2.07 13.55 3.22
CA ALA A 29 -1.90 14.81 2.52
C ALA A 29 -1.36 14.64 1.08
N CYS A 30 -0.63 13.56 0.81
CA CYS A 30 -0.21 13.16 -0.53
C CYS A 30 -1.36 12.38 -1.21
N ARG A 31 -2.35 13.11 -1.76
CA ARG A 31 -3.52 12.52 -2.43
C ARG A 31 -3.09 11.66 -3.61
N ALA A 32 -3.05 10.35 -3.43
CA ALA A 32 -2.60 9.39 -4.43
C ALA A 32 -3.77 8.71 -5.15
N VAL A 33 -4.75 9.50 -5.58
CA VAL A 33 -5.88 9.02 -6.39
C VAL A 33 -5.38 8.73 -7.80
N GLY A 34 -5.72 7.55 -8.34
CA GLY A 34 -5.35 7.14 -9.68
C GLY A 34 -5.97 8.01 -10.78
N PRO A 35 -5.35 8.09 -11.98
CA PRO A 35 -5.85 8.88 -13.10
C PRO A 35 -7.17 8.34 -13.64
N GLU A 36 -7.53 7.10 -13.40
CA GLU A 36 -8.84 6.50 -13.68
C GLU A 36 -9.98 7.26 -12.99
N ASN A 37 -9.67 7.84 -11.84
CA ASN A 37 -10.59 8.62 -11.01
C ASN A 37 -10.26 10.12 -11.00
N GLY A 38 -9.53 10.60 -12.02
CA GLY A 38 -9.19 12.02 -12.19
C GLY A 38 -8.07 12.54 -11.29
N GLY A 39 -7.35 11.66 -10.59
CA GLY A 39 -6.23 12.02 -9.75
C GLY A 39 -4.90 12.13 -10.49
N HIS A 40 -3.84 12.40 -9.73
CA HIS A 40 -2.48 12.59 -10.26
C HIS A 40 -1.53 11.42 -9.96
N GLY A 41 -2.07 10.31 -9.44
CA GLY A 41 -1.28 9.12 -9.10
C GLY A 41 -0.40 9.31 -7.86
N GLU A 42 0.52 8.40 -7.66
CA GLU A 42 1.25 8.17 -6.41
C GLU A 42 2.58 8.94 -6.29
N GLY A 43 2.97 9.69 -7.33
CA GLY A 43 4.31 10.28 -7.41
C GLY A 43 4.74 11.09 -6.18
N ALA A 44 3.85 11.91 -5.61
CA ALA A 44 4.14 12.68 -4.41
C ALA A 44 4.34 11.80 -3.17
N LYS A 45 3.47 10.79 -2.99
CA LYS A 45 3.54 9.84 -1.87
C LYS A 45 4.79 8.96 -1.96
N ALA A 46 5.11 8.46 -3.15
CA ALA A 46 6.33 7.69 -3.41
C ALA A 46 7.60 8.50 -3.09
N GLY A 47 7.66 9.77 -3.51
CA GLY A 47 8.78 10.65 -3.20
C GLY A 47 8.96 10.90 -1.70
N LEU A 48 7.85 11.02 -0.95
CA LEU A 48 7.87 11.15 0.50
C LEU A 48 8.39 9.88 1.18
N ILE A 49 7.88 8.73 0.78
CA ILE A 49 8.30 7.42 1.30
C ILE A 49 9.79 7.19 1.00
N GLU A 50 10.22 7.43 -0.23
CA GLU A 50 11.62 7.28 -0.61
C GLU A 50 12.54 8.18 0.22
N LYS A 51 12.13 9.44 0.44
CA LYS A 51 12.87 10.35 1.32
C LYS A 51 13.02 9.77 2.73
N TRP A 52 11.95 9.29 3.35
CA TRP A 52 12.01 8.70 4.68
C TRP A 52 12.91 7.46 4.75
N LEU A 53 12.83 6.58 3.76
CA LEU A 53 13.71 5.40 3.68
C LEU A 53 15.18 5.81 3.60
N ARG A 54 15.51 6.84 2.80
CA ARG A 54 16.88 7.37 2.71
C ARG A 54 17.32 8.03 4.00
N ASP A 55 16.45 8.78 4.67
CA ASP A 55 16.72 9.38 5.97
C ASP A 55 17.01 8.32 7.05
N MET A 56 16.42 7.13 6.94
CA MET A 56 16.71 5.95 7.77
C MET A 56 18.03 5.24 7.39
N GLY A 57 18.73 5.70 6.34
CA GLY A 57 19.98 5.08 5.85
C GLY A 57 19.78 3.93 4.86
N ILE A 58 18.55 3.68 4.40
CA ILE A 58 18.27 2.66 3.39
C ILE A 58 18.59 3.24 2.01
N SER A 59 19.70 2.79 1.42
CA SER A 59 20.16 3.24 0.10
C SER A 59 19.77 2.30 -1.05
N GLY A 60 19.50 1.03 -0.74
CA GLY A 60 19.11 0.00 -1.71
C GLY A 60 17.63 0.14 -2.11
N ILE A 61 17.29 1.20 -2.87
CA ILE A 61 15.93 1.43 -3.36
C ILE A 61 15.94 1.28 -4.88
N GLU A 62 15.24 0.26 -5.37
CA GLU A 62 15.03 0.00 -6.79
C GLU A 62 13.68 0.58 -7.23
N HIS A 63 13.64 1.15 -8.43
CA HIS A 63 12.42 1.65 -9.07
C HIS A 63 12.01 0.73 -10.21
N VAL A 64 10.77 0.27 -10.20
CA VAL A 64 10.14 -0.49 -11.29
C VAL A 64 8.92 0.29 -11.78
N ASP A 65 9.17 1.49 -12.28
CA ASP A 65 8.14 2.46 -12.63
C ASP A 65 7.38 2.05 -13.91
N ALA A 66 6.07 2.02 -13.85
CA ALA A 66 5.22 1.74 -14.99
C ALA A 66 4.95 3.03 -15.79
N PRO A 67 5.13 3.04 -17.14
CA PRO A 67 4.84 4.22 -17.93
C PRO A 67 3.33 4.53 -17.92
N ASP A 68 2.99 5.81 -17.67
CA ASP A 68 1.63 6.31 -17.71
C ASP A 68 1.62 7.82 -18.02
N GLY A 69 1.30 8.18 -19.26
CA GLY A 69 1.28 9.58 -19.72
C GLY A 69 0.13 10.42 -19.13
N ARG A 70 -0.76 9.83 -18.35
CA ARG A 70 -1.90 10.53 -17.73
C ARG A 70 -1.53 11.21 -16.42
N VAL A 71 -0.37 10.87 -15.84
CA VAL A 71 0.07 11.44 -14.56
C VAL A 71 1.28 12.36 -14.73
N PRO A 72 1.50 13.31 -13.82
CA PRO A 72 2.72 14.12 -13.80
C PRO A 72 3.98 13.23 -13.75
N GLY A 73 4.98 13.54 -14.56
CA GLY A 73 6.20 12.74 -14.65
C GLY A 73 6.09 11.52 -15.56
N GLY A 74 4.91 11.20 -16.11
CA GLY A 74 4.71 10.18 -17.15
C GLY A 74 4.86 8.74 -16.66
N LYS A 75 4.81 8.49 -15.34
CA LYS A 75 5.03 7.15 -14.76
C LYS A 75 4.30 6.96 -13.43
N ARG A 76 3.90 5.73 -13.16
CA ARG A 76 3.37 5.27 -11.86
C ARG A 76 4.52 4.59 -11.12
N PRO A 77 4.96 5.13 -9.97
CA PRO A 77 6.14 4.63 -9.27
C PRO A 77 5.86 3.34 -8.51
N ASN A 78 6.80 2.38 -8.59
CA ASN A 78 6.85 1.23 -7.70
C ASN A 78 8.25 1.18 -7.10
N LEU A 79 8.35 1.20 -5.77
CA LEU A 79 9.61 1.22 -5.04
C LEU A 79 9.84 -0.12 -4.37
N ILE A 80 11.08 -0.63 -4.44
CA ILE A 80 11.52 -1.82 -3.71
C ILE A 80 12.70 -1.42 -2.84
N ALA A 81 12.46 -1.26 -1.54
CA ALA A 81 13.53 -0.97 -0.57
C ALA A 81 14.06 -2.27 0.02
N THR A 82 15.38 -2.45 0.03
CA THR A 82 16.03 -3.68 0.48
C THR A 82 16.82 -3.45 1.75
N ILE A 83 16.52 -4.23 2.79
CA ILE A 83 17.31 -4.35 4.03
C ILE A 83 17.99 -5.72 3.99
N PRO A 84 19.33 -5.78 3.83
CA PRO A 84 20.04 -7.04 3.66
C PRO A 84 19.90 -7.96 4.88
N GLY A 85 19.67 -9.24 4.62
CA GLY A 85 19.68 -10.32 5.60
C GLY A 85 20.90 -11.21 5.45
N ARG A 86 20.94 -12.29 6.25
CA ARG A 86 22.01 -13.31 6.23
C ARG A 86 21.78 -14.38 5.17
N SER A 87 20.51 -14.63 4.84
CA SER A 87 20.08 -15.64 3.85
C SER A 87 19.95 -15.05 2.47
N SER A 88 20.09 -15.89 1.44
CA SER A 88 19.77 -15.54 0.06
C SER A 88 18.26 -15.44 -0.23
N ARG A 89 17.42 -16.00 0.68
CA ARG A 89 15.96 -15.88 0.61
C ARG A 89 15.50 -14.54 1.15
N SER A 90 14.38 -14.08 0.64
CA SER A 90 13.80 -12.80 1.07
C SER A 90 12.42 -12.98 1.71
N LEU A 91 12.08 -12.04 2.58
CA LEU A 91 10.74 -11.74 3.03
C LEU A 91 10.30 -10.46 2.33
N TRP A 92 9.24 -10.56 1.53
CA TRP A 92 8.64 -9.45 0.82
C TRP A 92 7.40 -8.97 1.55
N LEU A 93 7.31 -7.67 1.78
CA LEU A 93 6.14 -7.00 2.32
C LEU A 93 5.62 -6.03 1.27
N PHE A 94 4.33 -6.10 0.96
CA PHE A 94 3.70 -5.29 -0.08
C PHE A 94 2.65 -4.38 0.50
N ALA A 95 2.67 -3.10 0.16
CA ALA A 95 1.56 -2.20 0.44
C ALA A 95 1.39 -1.23 -0.72
N HIS A 96 0.14 -0.88 -1.04
CA HIS A 96 -0.14 0.07 -2.11
C HIS A 96 -0.21 1.51 -1.60
N MET A 97 0.16 2.42 -2.49
CA MET A 97 0.22 3.86 -2.20
C MET A 97 -1.02 4.60 -2.64
N ASP A 98 -1.72 4.09 -3.65
CA ASP A 98 -2.92 4.70 -4.17
C ASP A 98 -4.11 4.54 -3.22
N VAL A 99 -5.12 5.33 -3.45
CA VAL A 99 -6.37 5.35 -2.67
C VAL A 99 -7.53 5.64 -3.61
N VAL A 100 -8.72 5.12 -3.28
CA VAL A 100 -9.95 5.52 -3.94
C VAL A 100 -10.28 7.00 -3.67
N PRO A 101 -11.08 7.67 -4.51
CA PRO A 101 -11.58 9.02 -4.24
C PRO A 101 -12.35 9.09 -2.91
N GLU A 102 -12.51 10.30 -2.37
CA GLU A 102 -13.27 10.55 -1.15
C GLU A 102 -14.76 10.20 -1.27
N GLY A 103 -15.29 10.10 -2.48
CA GLY A 103 -16.72 9.94 -2.70
C GLY A 103 -17.49 11.23 -2.43
N ASP A 104 -18.73 11.12 -1.92
CA ASP A 104 -19.55 12.29 -1.58
C ASP A 104 -19.01 12.97 -0.29
N PRO A 105 -18.50 14.20 -0.37
CA PRO A 105 -17.98 14.93 0.80
C PRO A 105 -19.03 15.13 1.91
N ALA A 106 -20.32 15.13 1.59
CA ALA A 106 -21.40 15.31 2.57
C ALA A 106 -21.53 14.10 3.53
N LEU A 107 -20.97 12.95 3.18
CA LEU A 107 -20.96 11.75 4.00
C LEU A 107 -19.80 11.71 5.01
N TRP A 108 -18.87 12.65 4.93
CA TRP A 108 -17.75 12.74 5.85
C TRP A 108 -18.05 13.64 7.05
N ASN A 109 -17.68 13.18 8.24
CA ASN A 109 -17.73 13.97 9.47
C ASN A 109 -16.42 14.72 9.76
N THR A 110 -15.40 14.52 8.93
CA THR A 110 -14.08 15.13 8.99
C THR A 110 -13.61 15.42 7.56
N ASP A 111 -12.58 16.22 7.38
CA ASP A 111 -11.93 16.35 6.06
C ASP A 111 -11.26 15.02 5.68
N PRO A 112 -11.64 14.36 4.58
CA PRO A 112 -11.05 13.09 4.17
C PRO A 112 -9.54 13.16 3.90
N TRP A 113 -9.03 14.34 3.54
CA TRP A 113 -7.63 14.55 3.19
C TRP A 113 -6.77 15.12 4.33
N LYS A 114 -7.36 15.21 5.53
CA LYS A 114 -6.68 15.65 6.74
C LYS A 114 -6.96 14.68 7.87
N VAL A 115 -5.96 13.93 8.29
CA VAL A 115 -6.13 12.96 9.37
C VAL A 115 -6.64 13.66 10.64
N THR A 116 -7.72 13.11 11.19
CA THR A 116 -8.30 13.55 12.46
C THR A 116 -8.18 12.43 13.48
N ARG A 117 -7.48 12.67 14.59
CA ARG A 117 -7.41 11.72 15.72
C ARG A 117 -8.56 11.97 16.69
N LYS A 118 -9.29 10.91 17.05
CA LYS A 118 -10.31 10.93 18.13
C LYS A 118 -10.06 9.73 19.05
N GLY A 119 -9.48 9.97 20.21
CA GLY A 119 -8.99 8.90 21.07
C GLY A 119 -7.89 8.08 20.37
N ASP A 120 -8.12 6.78 20.29
CA ASP A 120 -7.19 5.85 19.63
C ASP A 120 -7.49 5.61 18.14
N MET A 121 -8.48 6.33 17.60
CA MET A 121 -8.90 6.19 16.21
C MET A 121 -8.37 7.33 15.34
N LEU A 122 -7.91 6.99 14.13
CA LEU A 122 -7.57 7.93 13.07
C LEU A 122 -8.62 7.88 11.97
N TYR A 123 -9.02 9.05 11.48
CA TYR A 123 -10.00 9.22 10.40
C TYR A 123 -9.38 9.99 9.26
N GLY A 124 -9.48 9.47 8.06
CA GLY A 124 -8.98 10.07 6.83
C GLY A 124 -9.03 9.08 5.66
N ARG A 125 -9.00 9.58 4.41
CA ARG A 125 -8.95 8.70 3.25
C ARG A 125 -7.61 7.95 3.22
N GLY A 126 -7.67 6.62 3.14
CA GLY A 126 -6.50 5.75 3.03
C GLY A 126 -5.81 5.40 4.36
N VAL A 127 -6.29 5.89 5.53
CA VAL A 127 -5.63 5.62 6.82
C VAL A 127 -5.63 4.13 7.18
N GLU A 128 -6.60 3.36 6.69
CA GLU A 128 -6.63 1.92 6.78
C GLU A 128 -6.11 1.31 5.49
N ASP A 129 -6.79 1.54 4.40
CA ASP A 129 -6.55 0.99 3.08
C ASP A 129 -5.73 1.96 2.18
N ASN A 130 -4.40 1.75 2.01
CA ASN A 130 -3.56 0.78 2.74
C ASN A 130 -2.39 1.49 3.45
N GLN A 131 -2.62 2.71 3.97
CA GLN A 131 -1.56 3.45 4.67
C GLN A 131 -1.20 2.81 6.01
N GLN A 132 -2.06 1.97 6.59
CA GLN A 132 -1.71 1.16 7.75
C GLN A 132 -0.59 0.15 7.40
N GLY A 133 -0.66 -0.48 6.24
CA GLY A 133 0.40 -1.33 5.71
C GLY A 133 1.69 -0.56 5.43
N LEU A 134 1.58 0.61 4.74
CA LEU A 134 2.71 1.50 4.50
C LEU A 134 3.39 1.93 5.80
N THR A 135 2.61 2.34 6.81
CA THR A 135 3.11 2.78 8.12
C THR A 135 3.81 1.63 8.85
N SER A 136 3.22 0.44 8.86
CA SER A 136 3.80 -0.76 9.49
C SER A 136 5.16 -1.12 8.88
N MET A 137 5.27 -1.04 7.55
CA MET A 137 6.52 -1.29 6.83
C MET A 137 7.58 -0.23 7.15
N LEU A 138 7.20 1.05 7.25
CA LEU A 138 8.12 2.15 7.60
C LEU A 138 8.62 2.01 9.05
N LEU A 139 7.75 1.65 10.00
CA LEU A 139 8.14 1.41 11.40
C LEU A 139 9.06 0.19 11.52
N LEU A 140 8.80 -0.89 10.78
CA LEU A 140 9.69 -2.04 10.72
C LEU A 140 11.07 -1.65 10.18
N ALA A 141 11.11 -0.91 9.06
CA ALA A 141 12.34 -0.42 8.47
C ALA A 141 13.15 0.40 9.46
N ARG A 142 12.51 1.34 10.15
CA ARG A 142 13.12 2.18 11.17
C ARG A 142 13.67 1.36 12.34
N ALA A 143 12.88 0.46 12.89
CA ALA A 143 13.31 -0.37 14.02
C ALA A 143 14.51 -1.27 13.67
N LEU A 144 14.53 -1.85 12.46
CA LEU A 144 15.65 -2.67 11.99
C LEU A 144 16.93 -1.84 11.82
N THR A 145 16.84 -0.64 11.23
CA THR A 145 17.99 0.23 11.00
C THR A 145 18.52 0.81 12.31
N GLU A 146 17.68 1.28 13.21
CA GLU A 146 18.06 1.79 14.54
C GLU A 146 18.69 0.70 15.43
N ALA A 147 18.22 -0.53 15.31
CA ALA A 147 18.81 -1.67 16.02
C ALA A 147 20.17 -2.10 15.43
N GLY A 148 20.53 -1.65 14.23
CA GLY A 148 21.65 -2.22 13.48
C GLY A 148 21.48 -3.73 13.26
N ALA A 149 20.22 -4.20 13.22
CA ALA A 149 19.90 -5.61 13.16
C ALA A 149 20.05 -6.16 11.74
N THR A 150 20.71 -7.31 11.62
CA THR A 150 20.73 -8.06 10.36
C THR A 150 19.71 -9.19 10.47
N PRO A 151 18.56 -9.12 9.77
CA PRO A 151 17.55 -10.17 9.81
C PRO A 151 18.05 -11.47 9.17
N GLU A 152 17.39 -12.58 9.42
CA GLU A 152 17.74 -13.86 8.81
C GLU A 152 17.45 -13.84 7.30
N LEU A 153 16.25 -13.43 6.93
CA LEU A 153 15.87 -13.22 5.54
C LEU A 153 16.17 -11.77 5.12
N THR A 154 16.56 -11.56 3.89
CA THR A 154 16.58 -10.21 3.31
C THR A 154 15.16 -9.66 3.34
N VAL A 155 14.94 -8.48 3.91
CA VAL A 155 13.61 -7.83 3.94
C VAL A 155 13.50 -6.89 2.75
N LYS A 156 12.45 -7.09 1.97
CA LYS A 156 12.12 -6.26 0.81
C LYS A 156 10.76 -5.61 1.03
N LEU A 157 10.75 -4.30 1.06
CA LEU A 157 9.56 -3.49 1.25
C LEU A 157 9.13 -2.93 -0.09
N VAL A 158 7.96 -3.32 -0.56
CA VAL A 158 7.40 -2.92 -1.86
C VAL A 158 6.29 -1.93 -1.65
N PHE A 159 6.48 -0.72 -2.15
CA PHE A 159 5.50 0.35 -2.17
C PHE A 159 4.99 0.48 -3.60
N MET A 160 3.80 -0.02 -3.86
CA MET A 160 3.26 -0.17 -5.21
C MET A 160 2.15 0.82 -5.53
N SER A 161 1.93 1.02 -6.81
CA SER A 161 0.87 1.86 -7.37
C SER A 161 -0.30 1.03 -7.87
N ASP A 162 -1.47 1.67 -8.12
CA ASP A 162 -2.54 1.17 -8.99
C ASP A 162 -3.29 -0.06 -8.46
N GLU A 163 -3.24 -0.35 -7.18
CA GLU A 163 -3.95 -1.50 -6.61
C GLU A 163 -5.46 -1.33 -6.78
N GLU A 164 -5.99 -0.19 -6.39
CA GLU A 164 -7.41 0.20 -6.40
C GLU A 164 -8.03 0.31 -7.81
N CYS A 165 -7.20 0.32 -8.85
CA CYS A 165 -7.63 0.48 -10.24
C CYS A 165 -7.26 -0.72 -11.13
N GLY A 166 -6.99 -1.89 -10.52
CA GLY A 166 -6.75 -3.15 -11.22
C GLY A 166 -5.30 -3.56 -11.38
N ASN A 167 -4.39 -2.88 -10.69
CA ASN A 167 -3.00 -3.30 -10.47
C ASN A 167 -2.13 -3.49 -11.73
N THR A 168 -2.57 -2.91 -12.87
CA THR A 168 -1.86 -3.06 -14.16
C THR A 168 -0.59 -2.23 -14.23
N LYS A 169 -0.45 -1.23 -13.36
CA LYS A 169 0.72 -0.35 -13.22
C LYS A 169 1.51 -0.60 -11.93
N GLY A 170 0.96 -1.41 -11.02
CA GLY A 170 1.57 -1.85 -9.78
C GLY A 170 2.20 -3.24 -9.90
N LEU A 171 1.78 -4.16 -9.03
CA LEU A 171 2.32 -5.53 -8.98
C LEU A 171 2.18 -6.26 -10.31
N GLY A 172 1.06 -6.10 -11.03
CA GLY A 172 0.86 -6.70 -12.35
C GLY A 172 1.94 -6.26 -13.36
N TYR A 173 2.32 -4.98 -13.34
CA TYR A 173 3.41 -4.47 -14.18
C TYR A 173 4.76 -5.08 -13.78
N MET A 174 5.07 -5.12 -12.47
CA MET A 174 6.31 -5.70 -11.98
C MET A 174 6.43 -7.17 -12.33
N LEU A 175 5.39 -7.96 -12.13
CA LEU A 175 5.37 -9.39 -12.48
C LEU A 175 5.50 -9.63 -14.00
N GLY A 176 4.92 -8.75 -14.81
CA GLY A 176 4.97 -8.86 -16.27
C GLY A 176 6.30 -8.44 -16.87
N THR A 177 7.03 -7.52 -16.26
CA THR A 177 8.26 -6.95 -16.81
C THR A 177 9.53 -7.41 -16.10
N ARG A 178 9.44 -7.80 -14.83
CA ARG A 178 10.55 -8.18 -13.96
C ARG A 178 10.23 -9.42 -13.12
N PRO A 179 9.74 -10.52 -13.73
CA PRO A 179 9.33 -11.73 -12.98
C PRO A 179 10.47 -12.36 -12.17
N GLU A 180 11.71 -12.13 -12.58
CA GLU A 180 12.92 -12.62 -11.88
C GLU A 180 13.10 -12.01 -10.48
N LEU A 181 12.45 -10.88 -10.17
CA LEU A 181 12.48 -10.28 -8.84
C LEU A 181 11.76 -11.12 -7.79
N PHE A 182 10.82 -12.00 -8.21
CA PHE A 182 9.91 -12.72 -7.33
C PHE A 182 10.14 -14.23 -7.36
N PRO A 183 11.22 -14.74 -6.72
CA PRO A 183 11.51 -16.18 -6.66
C PRO A 183 10.44 -16.93 -5.88
N LYS A 184 10.04 -18.13 -6.34
CA LYS A 184 8.99 -18.95 -5.70
C LYS A 184 9.32 -19.40 -4.28
N ASP A 185 10.59 -19.48 -3.91
CA ASP A 185 11.06 -19.93 -2.61
C ASP A 185 11.14 -18.82 -1.56
N ASP A 186 10.88 -17.56 -1.95
CA ASP A 186 10.77 -16.44 -1.04
C ASP A 186 9.43 -16.43 -0.30
N LEU A 187 9.31 -15.61 0.74
CA LEU A 187 8.08 -15.42 1.49
C LEU A 187 7.44 -14.09 1.12
N TYR A 188 6.12 -14.08 0.96
CA TYR A 188 5.34 -12.92 0.52
C TYR A 188 4.22 -12.65 1.51
N ILE A 189 4.14 -11.41 2.01
CA ILE A 189 3.10 -10.94 2.92
C ILE A 189 2.53 -9.63 2.38
N VAL A 190 1.21 -9.54 2.34
CA VAL A 190 0.47 -8.32 1.98
C VAL A 190 -0.33 -7.88 3.20
N PRO A 191 0.14 -6.90 3.99
CA PRO A 191 -0.58 -6.41 5.16
C PRO A 191 -1.68 -5.42 4.74
N ASP A 192 -2.72 -5.92 4.07
CA ASP A 192 -3.81 -5.14 3.53
C ASP A 192 -5.14 -5.48 4.20
N GLY A 193 -5.60 -6.71 4.06
CA GLY A 193 -6.81 -7.19 4.73
C GLY A 193 -6.53 -7.88 6.06
N GLY A 194 -7.54 -7.96 6.92
CA GLY A 194 -7.46 -8.66 8.18
C GLY A 194 -8.70 -8.52 9.05
N SER A 195 -8.68 -9.12 10.23
CA SER A 195 -9.68 -8.91 11.27
C SER A 195 -9.17 -7.97 12.35
N PRO A 196 -10.06 -7.22 13.05
CA PRO A 196 -9.65 -6.27 14.09
C PRO A 196 -8.85 -6.89 15.24
N ASP A 197 -9.02 -8.18 15.49
CA ASP A 197 -8.31 -8.93 16.52
C ASP A 197 -7.00 -9.57 16.03
N GLY A 198 -6.65 -9.37 14.74
CA GLY A 198 -5.45 -9.93 14.13
C GLY A 198 -5.45 -11.45 13.97
N SER A 199 -6.60 -12.10 14.08
CA SER A 199 -6.72 -13.57 14.01
C SER A 199 -6.87 -14.11 12.59
N LEU A 200 -7.16 -13.25 11.60
CA LEU A 200 -7.33 -13.66 10.22
C LEU A 200 -6.03 -13.58 9.45
N ILE A 201 -5.66 -14.69 8.81
CA ILE A 201 -4.61 -14.75 7.79
C ILE A 201 -5.21 -15.38 6.55
N GLU A 202 -5.31 -14.60 5.48
CA GLU A 202 -5.76 -15.10 4.19
C GLU A 202 -4.61 -15.79 3.47
N VAL A 203 -4.84 -17.02 3.02
CA VAL A 203 -3.86 -17.83 2.29
C VAL A 203 -4.31 -18.15 0.86
N ALA A 204 -5.49 -17.72 0.49
CA ALA A 204 -6.07 -17.85 -0.85
C ALA A 204 -7.22 -16.87 -1.03
N GLU A 205 -7.35 -16.31 -2.21
CA GLU A 205 -8.42 -15.40 -2.60
C GLU A 205 -9.23 -15.94 -3.78
N LYS A 206 -10.48 -15.46 -3.91
CA LYS A 206 -11.32 -15.68 -5.08
C LYS A 206 -11.03 -14.60 -6.11
N SER A 207 -11.08 -14.98 -7.39
CA SER A 207 -11.02 -14.00 -8.48
C SER A 207 -12.24 -13.07 -8.45
N ILE A 208 -11.99 -11.77 -8.67
CA ILE A 208 -13.06 -10.79 -8.83
C ILE A 208 -13.68 -10.96 -10.23
N PHE A 209 -15.00 -11.05 -10.27
CA PHE A 209 -15.77 -11.03 -11.51
C PHE A 209 -16.84 -9.93 -11.43
N TRP A 210 -16.62 -8.85 -12.17
CA TRP A 210 -17.56 -7.74 -12.27
C TRP A 210 -18.27 -7.79 -13.59
N MET A 211 -19.60 -7.65 -13.56
CA MET A 211 -20.42 -7.63 -14.76
C MET A 211 -21.40 -6.45 -14.71
N LYS A 212 -21.41 -5.65 -15.78
CA LYS A 212 -22.41 -4.62 -16.00
C LYS A 212 -23.35 -5.07 -17.10
N VAL A 213 -24.64 -5.25 -16.78
CA VAL A 213 -25.69 -5.52 -17.76
C VAL A 213 -26.45 -4.24 -18.02
N THR A 214 -26.51 -3.84 -19.30
CA THR A 214 -27.27 -2.66 -19.73
C THR A 214 -28.34 -3.11 -20.72
N GLY A 215 -29.61 -2.88 -20.37
CA GLY A 215 -30.76 -3.10 -21.27
C GLY A 215 -31.18 -1.77 -21.88
N SER A 216 -31.43 -1.73 -23.17
CA SER A 216 -32.01 -0.60 -23.83
C SER A 216 -33.23 -1.03 -24.65
N GLY A 217 -34.22 -0.17 -24.77
CA GLY A 217 -35.44 -0.49 -25.49
C GLY A 217 -36.44 0.67 -25.44
N VAL A 218 -37.56 0.50 -26.11
CA VAL A 218 -38.69 1.41 -26.06
C VAL A 218 -39.54 1.07 -24.84
N GLN A 219 -39.87 2.08 -24.05
CA GLN A 219 -40.71 1.89 -22.86
C GLN A 219 -42.10 1.43 -23.27
N CYS A 220 -42.60 0.38 -22.64
CA CYS A 220 -43.95 -0.14 -22.87
C CYS A 220 -44.53 -0.69 -21.54
N HIS A 221 -45.81 -1.02 -21.58
CA HIS A 221 -46.45 -1.63 -20.40
C HIS A 221 -45.95 -3.07 -20.22
N ALA A 222 -45.60 -3.44 -19.00
CA ALA A 222 -44.97 -4.74 -18.71
C ALA A 222 -45.81 -5.95 -19.13
N SER A 223 -47.16 -5.85 -19.14
CA SER A 223 -48.06 -6.91 -19.59
C SER A 223 -48.19 -7.04 -21.09
N THR A 224 -47.69 -6.08 -21.89
CA THR A 224 -47.82 -6.04 -23.35
C THR A 224 -46.52 -5.55 -24.00
N PRO A 225 -45.38 -6.23 -23.78
CA PRO A 225 -44.08 -5.74 -24.21
C PRO A 225 -43.85 -5.75 -25.73
N GLN A 226 -44.76 -6.34 -26.48
CA GLN A 226 -44.74 -6.43 -27.97
C GLN A 226 -45.52 -5.36 -28.67
N LYS A 227 -46.05 -4.34 -27.97
CA LYS A 227 -46.83 -3.23 -28.56
C LYS A 227 -46.01 -1.97 -28.77
#